data_1ac4b50c9412c5cec168af353d114c6d
#
_entry.id   1ac4b50c9412c5cec168af353d114c6d
#
_cell.length_a   1.000
_cell.length_b   1.000
_cell.length_c   1.000
_cell.angle_alpha   90.00
_cell.angle_beta   90.00
_cell.angle_gamma   90.00
#
_symmetry.space_group_name_H-M   'P 1'
#
loop_
_entity.id
_entity.type
_entity.pdbx_description
1 polymer ?
#
loop_
_entity_poly.entity_id
_entity_poly.type
_entity_poly.pdbx_seq_one_letter_code
_entity_poly.pdbx_strand_id
1 'polypeptide(L)'
;MTNLNIRPELTAISILHSKSAEMLAEMAQNTDGFVLDYGCGTGRNMEYLLSQGIVSCGCDIQEQLDAQADKHLALMEKGCLILPSENFGDAQFDFILCSHVLNVIHDDVVKIAVVSDIARLLKTGGLAYIEVRTKHDVEAAKTKEAFGNGYVIKKGSAYTYQEAISKAGLEWLCKQAHLKVVAHICNSSKHIIVVQK
;
A
#
# COMPACT_ATOMS: atom_id res chain seq x y z
N MET A 1 -12.17 -8.51 -25.09
CA MET A 1 -11.47 -8.86 -23.85
C MET A 1 -12.51 -9.23 -22.83
N THR A 2 -12.46 -10.42 -22.26
CA THR A 2 -13.38 -10.84 -21.18
C THR A 2 -13.17 -9.94 -19.98
N ASN A 3 -14.22 -9.23 -19.59
CA ASN A 3 -14.19 -8.36 -18.42
C ASN A 3 -14.15 -9.26 -17.17
N LEU A 4 -12.96 -9.54 -16.64
CA LEU A 4 -12.80 -10.37 -15.44
C LEU A 4 -13.27 -9.58 -14.21
N ASN A 5 -14.02 -10.24 -13.34
CA ASN A 5 -14.41 -9.69 -12.04
C ASN A 5 -13.20 -9.74 -11.08
N ILE A 6 -12.31 -8.75 -11.18
CA ILE A 6 -11.13 -8.65 -10.33
C ILE A 6 -11.51 -7.93 -9.04
N ARG A 7 -11.28 -8.60 -7.91
CA ARG A 7 -11.63 -8.18 -6.56
C ARG A 7 -10.35 -8.10 -5.70
N PRO A 8 -9.71 -6.92 -5.58
CA PRO A 8 -8.46 -6.75 -4.82
C PRO A 8 -8.59 -7.16 -3.34
N GLU A 9 -9.75 -6.91 -2.73
CA GLU A 9 -10.04 -7.23 -1.32
C GLU A 9 -10.05 -8.74 -1.04
N LEU A 10 -10.13 -9.60 -2.05
CA LEU A 10 -9.99 -11.06 -1.91
C LEU A 10 -8.53 -11.52 -1.96
N THR A 11 -7.58 -10.62 -2.13
CA THR A 11 -6.16 -10.95 -2.12
C THR A 11 -5.74 -11.40 -0.73
N ALA A 12 -5.00 -12.52 -0.67
CA ALA A 12 -4.47 -13.02 0.59
C ALA A 12 -3.47 -12.02 1.19
N ILE A 13 -3.74 -11.58 2.41
CA ILE A 13 -2.89 -10.64 3.15
C ILE A 13 -2.00 -11.42 4.12
N SER A 14 -0.70 -11.07 4.17
CA SER A 14 0.23 -11.61 5.17
C SER A 14 -0.21 -11.20 6.57
N ILE A 15 0.02 -12.07 7.56
CA ILE A 15 -0.16 -11.73 8.98
C ILE A 15 1.01 -10.89 9.52
N LEU A 16 2.17 -10.95 8.87
CA LEU A 16 3.36 -10.18 9.27
C LEU A 16 3.31 -8.79 8.65
N HIS A 17 3.75 -7.78 9.41
CA HIS A 17 3.95 -6.43 8.92
C HIS A 17 4.98 -6.37 7.78
N SER A 18 5.01 -5.27 7.06
CA SER A 18 5.91 -5.07 5.91
C SER A 18 7.28 -4.53 6.37
N LYS A 19 8.32 -4.72 5.52
CA LYS A 19 9.64 -4.14 5.80
C LYS A 19 9.62 -2.60 5.75
N SER A 20 8.79 -2.05 4.87
CA SER A 20 8.59 -0.60 4.80
C SER A 20 7.96 -0.02 6.07
N ALA A 21 7.11 -0.79 6.78
CA ALA A 21 6.58 -0.38 8.07
C ALA A 21 7.68 -0.29 9.15
N GLU A 22 8.63 -1.23 9.18
CA GLU A 22 9.78 -1.17 10.08
C GLU A 22 10.62 0.08 9.83
N MET A 23 10.95 0.35 8.56
CA MET A 23 11.74 1.52 8.16
C MET A 23 11.03 2.84 8.49
N LEU A 24 9.72 2.91 8.24
CA LEU A 24 8.93 4.09 8.59
C LEU A 24 8.90 4.29 10.10
N ALA A 25 8.72 3.22 10.89
CA ALA A 25 8.73 3.30 12.35
C ALA A 25 10.05 3.88 12.90
N GLU A 26 11.20 3.42 12.39
CA GLU A 26 12.52 3.94 12.77
C GLU A 26 12.62 5.46 12.54
N MET A 27 12.02 5.98 11.47
CA MET A 27 12.01 7.41 11.17
C MET A 27 10.99 8.18 12.00
N ALA A 28 9.81 7.63 12.22
CA ALA A 28 8.69 8.31 12.87
C ALA A 28 8.81 8.34 14.39
N GLN A 29 9.46 7.34 15.02
CA GLN A 29 9.62 7.24 16.49
C GLN A 29 10.22 8.49 17.15
N ASN A 30 11.02 9.26 16.42
CA ASN A 30 11.70 10.45 16.94
C ASN A 30 11.01 11.76 16.51
N THR A 31 9.77 11.68 16.03
CA THR A 31 9.01 12.83 15.54
C THR A 31 7.57 12.76 16.05
N ASP A 32 6.90 13.90 16.16
CA ASP A 32 5.47 13.99 16.41
C ASP A 32 4.68 13.97 15.08
N GLY A 33 5.21 13.32 14.06
CA GLY A 33 4.65 13.31 12.71
C GLY A 33 3.42 12.43 12.58
N PHE A 34 2.45 12.89 11.79
CA PHE A 34 1.25 12.11 11.46
C PHE A 34 1.58 11.02 10.43
N VAL A 35 1.14 9.80 10.72
CA VAL A 35 1.40 8.60 9.91
C VAL A 35 0.11 8.09 9.29
N LEU A 36 0.13 7.72 7.99
CA LEU A 36 -0.94 7.04 7.28
C LEU A 36 -0.47 5.70 6.72
N ASP A 37 -1.22 4.63 6.94
CA ASP A 37 -1.12 3.35 6.21
C ASP A 37 -2.11 3.37 5.05
N TYR A 38 -1.63 3.63 3.83
CA TYR A 38 -2.43 3.71 2.61
C TYR A 38 -2.63 2.32 2.01
N GLY A 39 -3.88 1.86 1.92
CA GLY A 39 -4.22 0.49 1.62
C GLY A 39 -3.95 -0.41 2.83
N CYS A 40 -4.50 -0.04 3.99
CA CYS A 40 -4.18 -0.66 5.28
C CYS A 40 -4.62 -2.13 5.40
N GLY A 41 -5.52 -2.61 4.53
CA GLY A 41 -5.98 -3.99 4.50
C GLY A 41 -6.55 -4.44 5.85
N THR A 42 -5.93 -5.42 6.48
CA THR A 42 -6.31 -5.94 7.80
C THR A 42 -5.82 -5.07 8.97
N GLY A 43 -5.07 -3.99 8.70
CA GLY A 43 -4.45 -3.15 9.74
C GLY A 43 -3.13 -3.71 10.33
N ARG A 44 -2.54 -4.76 9.74
CA ARG A 44 -1.31 -5.43 10.26
C ARG A 44 -0.12 -4.49 10.47
N ASN A 45 0.07 -3.52 9.56
CA ASN A 45 1.13 -2.53 9.70
C ASN A 45 0.80 -1.51 10.79
N MET A 46 -0.48 -1.13 10.92
CA MET A 46 -0.95 -0.25 11.99
C MET A 46 -0.78 -0.89 13.37
N GLU A 47 -1.08 -2.22 13.51
CA GLU A 47 -0.81 -2.98 14.74
C GLU A 47 0.68 -2.96 15.10
N TYR A 48 1.54 -3.14 14.09
CA TYR A 48 2.99 -3.05 14.30
C TYR A 48 3.40 -1.63 14.73
N LEU A 49 2.94 -0.57 14.05
CA LEU A 49 3.23 0.82 14.40
C LEU A 49 2.78 1.13 15.82
N LEU A 50 1.58 0.68 16.23
CA LEU A 50 1.10 0.80 17.62
C LEU A 50 2.03 0.11 18.62
N SER A 51 2.58 -1.07 18.30
CA SER A 51 3.53 -1.77 19.15
C SER A 51 4.85 -1.00 19.32
N GLN A 52 5.16 -0.09 18.39
CA GLN A 52 6.29 0.82 18.43
C GLN A 52 5.94 2.19 19.06
N GLY A 53 4.73 2.34 19.62
CA GLY A 53 4.27 3.59 20.23
C GLY A 53 3.77 4.64 19.21
N ILE A 54 3.58 4.27 17.94
CA ILE A 54 3.13 5.17 16.88
C ILE A 54 1.65 4.93 16.60
N VAL A 55 0.80 5.89 16.94
CA VAL A 55 -0.60 5.91 16.53
C VAL A 55 -0.69 6.39 15.09
N SER A 56 -1.35 5.62 14.22
CA SER A 56 -1.46 5.93 12.79
C SER A 56 -2.91 6.02 12.33
N CYS A 57 -3.13 6.75 11.22
CA CYS A 57 -4.34 6.63 10.43
C CYS A 57 -4.21 5.49 9.42
N GLY A 58 -5.34 4.98 8.93
CA GLY A 58 -5.39 4.01 7.83
C GLY A 58 -6.42 4.44 6.78
N CYS A 59 -6.19 4.10 5.51
CA CYS A 59 -7.23 4.18 4.50
C CYS A 59 -7.21 2.95 3.59
N ASP A 60 -8.38 2.62 3.04
CA ASP A 60 -8.54 1.58 2.02
C ASP A 60 -9.81 1.86 1.19
N ILE A 61 -10.05 1.05 0.16
CA ILE A 61 -11.32 1.05 -0.58
C ILE A 61 -12.45 0.57 0.32
N GLN A 62 -13.68 1.04 0.07
CA GLN A 62 -14.83 0.77 0.93
C GLN A 62 -15.07 -0.74 1.11
N GLU A 63 -14.94 -1.53 0.06
CA GLU A 63 -15.11 -2.98 0.09
C GLU A 63 -14.13 -3.67 1.08
N GLN A 64 -12.89 -3.16 1.17
CA GLN A 64 -11.90 -3.68 2.10
C GLN A 64 -12.21 -3.22 3.54
N LEU A 65 -12.64 -1.97 3.71
CA LEU A 65 -13.06 -1.44 5.02
C LEU A 65 -14.22 -2.26 5.60
N ASP A 66 -15.23 -2.55 4.77
CA ASP A 66 -16.39 -3.36 5.16
C ASP A 66 -15.98 -4.80 5.51
N ALA A 67 -15.09 -5.40 4.70
CA ALA A 67 -14.61 -6.78 4.90
C ALA A 67 -13.77 -6.96 6.17
N GLN A 68 -13.16 -5.89 6.71
CA GLN A 68 -12.27 -5.93 7.87
C GLN A 68 -12.80 -5.11 9.06
N ALA A 69 -14.10 -4.76 9.07
CA ALA A 69 -14.69 -3.85 10.05
C ALA A 69 -14.37 -4.21 11.51
N ASP A 70 -14.46 -5.49 11.90
CA ASP A 70 -14.17 -5.94 13.27
C ASP A 70 -12.72 -5.67 13.69
N LYS A 71 -11.76 -5.89 12.79
CA LYS A 71 -10.33 -5.64 13.05
C LYS A 71 -10.05 -4.14 13.12
N HIS A 72 -10.68 -3.38 12.24
CA HIS A 72 -10.54 -1.93 12.21
C HIS A 72 -11.14 -1.31 13.49
N LEU A 73 -12.28 -1.80 13.97
CA LEU A 73 -12.85 -1.35 15.23
C LEU A 73 -11.87 -1.52 16.40
N ALA A 74 -11.21 -2.68 16.51
CA ALA A 74 -10.21 -2.93 17.54
C ALA A 74 -8.98 -1.98 17.48
N LEU A 75 -8.63 -1.50 16.28
CA LEU A 75 -7.57 -0.48 16.09
C LEU A 75 -8.09 0.92 16.45
N MET A 76 -9.32 1.24 16.09
CA MET A 76 -9.95 2.52 16.40
C MET A 76 -10.14 2.71 17.91
N GLU A 77 -10.47 1.65 18.66
CA GLU A 77 -10.51 1.65 20.13
C GLU A 77 -9.16 1.98 20.76
N LYS A 78 -8.05 1.78 20.03
CA LYS A 78 -6.69 2.13 20.45
C LYS A 78 -6.24 3.51 19.94
N GLY A 79 -7.17 4.30 19.40
CA GLY A 79 -6.92 5.67 18.94
C GLY A 79 -6.57 5.84 17.47
N CYS A 80 -6.52 4.77 16.68
CA CYS A 80 -6.34 4.86 15.23
C CYS A 80 -7.59 5.43 14.56
N LEU A 81 -7.42 6.13 13.43
CA LEU A 81 -8.52 6.58 12.57
C LEU A 81 -8.43 5.86 11.22
N ILE A 82 -9.51 5.19 10.81
CA ILE A 82 -9.55 4.44 9.55
C ILE A 82 -10.75 4.92 8.73
N LEU A 83 -10.49 5.45 7.53
CA LEU A 83 -11.48 6.06 6.63
C LEU A 83 -11.09 5.81 5.16
N PRO A 84 -12.02 5.97 4.19
CA PRO A 84 -11.65 6.14 2.78
C PRO A 84 -10.71 7.32 2.58
N SER A 85 -9.79 7.24 1.60
CA SER A 85 -8.73 8.26 1.43
C SER A 85 -9.27 9.66 1.08
N GLU A 86 -10.40 9.74 0.40
CA GLU A 86 -11.10 11.00 0.07
C GLU A 86 -11.63 11.76 1.29
N ASN A 87 -11.74 11.10 2.44
CA ASN A 87 -12.19 11.73 3.69
C ASN A 87 -11.03 12.40 4.46
N PHE A 88 -9.80 12.25 3.99
CA PHE A 88 -8.66 12.99 4.50
C PHE A 88 -8.40 14.25 3.66
N GLY A 89 -8.09 15.36 4.33
CA GLY A 89 -7.69 16.60 3.68
C GLY A 89 -6.30 16.54 3.06
N ASP A 90 -5.97 17.54 2.24
CA ASP A 90 -4.65 17.63 1.59
C ASP A 90 -3.54 17.94 2.60
N ALA A 91 -2.33 17.48 2.31
CA ALA A 91 -1.11 17.80 3.05
C ALA A 91 -1.23 17.59 4.58
N GLN A 92 -1.79 16.45 4.99
CA GLN A 92 -2.02 16.13 6.41
C GLN A 92 -0.92 15.26 7.03
N PHE A 93 -0.24 14.41 6.23
CA PHE A 93 0.65 13.39 6.75
C PHE A 93 2.13 13.72 6.52
N ASP A 94 2.94 13.51 7.56
CA ASP A 94 4.39 13.62 7.49
C ASP A 94 5.00 12.34 6.90
N PHE A 95 4.35 11.19 7.18
CA PHE A 95 4.77 9.88 6.70
C PHE A 95 3.57 9.10 6.13
N ILE A 96 3.75 8.51 4.95
CA ILE A 96 2.78 7.59 4.36
C ILE A 96 3.47 6.25 4.07
N LEU A 97 2.84 5.16 4.51
CA LEU A 97 3.17 3.79 4.13
C LEU A 97 2.21 3.34 3.04
N CYS A 98 2.71 2.74 1.95
CA CYS A 98 1.90 2.09 0.92
C CYS A 98 2.53 0.75 0.59
N SER A 99 2.05 -0.32 1.24
CA SER A 99 2.68 -1.64 1.16
C SER A 99 1.83 -2.63 0.39
N HIS A 100 2.33 -3.10 -0.76
CA HIS A 100 1.71 -4.12 -1.62
C HIS A 100 0.35 -3.74 -2.23
N VAL A 101 0.00 -2.46 -2.27
CA VAL A 101 -1.22 -1.94 -2.89
C VAL A 101 -1.11 -1.97 -4.41
N LEU A 102 -0.03 -1.41 -4.97
CA LEU A 102 0.13 -1.26 -6.43
C LEU A 102 0.20 -2.61 -7.16
N ASN A 103 0.64 -3.66 -6.49
CA ASN A 103 0.74 -5.00 -7.07
C ASN A 103 -0.60 -5.65 -7.39
N VAL A 104 -1.70 -5.22 -6.76
CA VAL A 104 -3.03 -5.82 -6.91
C VAL A 104 -3.92 -5.02 -7.86
N ILE A 105 -3.41 -3.92 -8.39
CA ILE A 105 -4.09 -3.04 -9.35
C ILE A 105 -3.57 -3.38 -10.76
N HIS A 106 -4.48 -3.75 -11.67
CA HIS A 106 -4.11 -4.15 -13.03
C HIS A 106 -4.06 -2.99 -14.03
N ASP A 107 -4.68 -1.85 -13.68
CA ASP A 107 -4.77 -0.66 -14.53
C ASP A 107 -3.74 0.40 -14.10
N ASP A 108 -2.87 0.80 -15.03
CA ASP A 108 -1.82 1.79 -14.75
C ASP A 108 -2.40 3.19 -14.47
N VAL A 109 -3.58 3.52 -15.03
CA VAL A 109 -4.26 4.79 -14.73
C VAL A 109 -4.67 4.82 -13.25
N VAL A 110 -5.18 3.70 -12.73
CA VAL A 110 -5.55 3.56 -11.32
C VAL A 110 -4.30 3.58 -10.42
N LYS A 111 -3.19 2.93 -10.83
CA LYS A 111 -1.92 3.01 -10.09
C LYS A 111 -1.40 4.45 -9.99
N ILE A 112 -1.47 5.23 -11.10
CA ILE A 112 -1.10 6.65 -11.12
C ILE A 112 -2.01 7.45 -10.18
N ALA A 113 -3.32 7.19 -10.19
CA ALA A 113 -4.27 7.85 -9.30
C ALA A 113 -3.93 7.60 -7.83
N VAL A 114 -3.58 6.35 -7.45
CA VAL A 114 -3.14 5.99 -6.09
C VAL A 114 -1.88 6.78 -5.70
N VAL A 115 -0.85 6.82 -6.55
CA VAL A 115 0.39 7.52 -6.23
C VAL A 115 0.17 9.05 -6.20
N SER A 116 -0.74 9.58 -7.02
CA SER A 116 -1.14 10.99 -7.00
C SER A 116 -1.92 11.34 -5.73
N ASP A 117 -2.76 10.44 -5.24
CA ASP A 117 -3.47 10.63 -3.97
C ASP A 117 -2.51 10.60 -2.78
N ILE A 118 -1.50 9.71 -2.78
CA ILE A 118 -0.40 9.73 -1.81
C ILE A 118 0.31 11.10 -1.84
N ALA A 119 0.62 11.63 -3.03
CA ALA A 119 1.22 12.96 -3.15
C ALA A 119 0.31 14.07 -2.63
N ARG A 120 -1.02 13.98 -2.84
CA ARG A 120 -2.00 14.93 -2.29
C ARG A 120 -1.97 14.95 -0.77
N LEU A 121 -2.00 13.77 -0.15
CA LEU A 121 -2.08 13.57 1.29
C LEU A 121 -0.78 13.93 2.03
N LEU A 122 0.39 13.79 1.38
CA LEU A 122 1.68 14.16 1.96
C LEU A 122 1.80 15.67 2.15
N LYS A 123 2.35 16.09 3.29
CA LYS A 123 2.88 17.43 3.51
C LYS A 123 4.08 17.71 2.61
N THR A 124 4.35 18.97 2.32
CA THR A 124 5.61 19.37 1.68
C THR A 124 6.79 18.97 2.58
N GLY A 125 7.75 18.24 2.01
CA GLY A 125 8.86 17.64 2.75
C GLY A 125 8.55 16.27 3.39
N GLY A 126 7.28 15.85 3.41
CA GLY A 126 6.86 14.55 3.91
C GLY A 126 7.40 13.39 3.08
N LEU A 127 7.46 12.19 3.67
CA LEU A 127 8.03 10.99 3.06
C LEU A 127 6.98 9.91 2.87
N ALA A 128 6.95 9.27 1.70
CA ALA A 128 6.17 8.03 1.50
C ALA A 128 7.09 6.84 1.25
N TYR A 129 6.78 5.73 1.90
CA TYR A 129 7.43 4.43 1.78
C TYR A 129 6.54 3.51 0.98
N ILE A 130 6.88 3.29 -0.29
CA ILE A 130 6.09 2.47 -1.22
C ILE A 130 6.80 1.14 -1.42
N GLU A 131 6.18 0.03 -0.98
CA GLU A 131 6.71 -1.32 -1.11
C GLU A 131 5.91 -2.12 -2.14
N VAL A 132 6.61 -2.75 -3.09
CA VAL A 132 6.02 -3.60 -4.11
C VAL A 132 6.74 -4.94 -4.21
N ARG A 133 6.03 -5.97 -4.70
CA ARG A 133 6.57 -7.31 -4.96
C ARG A 133 7.41 -7.32 -6.23
N THR A 134 8.49 -8.11 -6.20
CA THR A 134 9.33 -8.39 -7.37
C THR A 134 8.78 -9.56 -8.19
N LYS A 135 9.37 -9.77 -9.36
CA LYS A 135 9.06 -10.90 -10.23
C LYS A 135 9.22 -12.25 -9.51
N HIS A 136 10.29 -12.41 -8.74
CA HIS A 136 10.57 -13.64 -7.99
C HIS A 136 9.43 -14.00 -7.02
N ASP A 137 8.89 -13.01 -6.31
CA ASP A 137 7.81 -13.21 -5.33
C ASP A 137 6.46 -13.50 -6.02
N VAL A 138 6.13 -12.77 -7.09
CA VAL A 138 4.89 -12.96 -7.84
C VAL A 138 4.87 -14.27 -8.62
N GLU A 139 5.99 -14.71 -9.19
CA GLU A 139 6.08 -15.96 -9.94
C GLU A 139 6.05 -17.21 -9.08
N ALA A 140 6.28 -17.10 -7.77
CA ALA A 140 6.17 -18.22 -6.82
C ALA A 140 4.73 -18.75 -6.65
N ALA A 141 3.69 -18.02 -7.08
CA ALA A 141 2.30 -18.46 -7.02
C ALA A 141 2.07 -19.69 -7.92
N LYS A 142 1.52 -20.79 -7.33
CA LYS A 142 1.36 -22.07 -8.03
C LYS A 142 0.22 -22.11 -9.05
N THR A 143 -0.84 -21.32 -8.86
CA THR A 143 -2.03 -21.30 -9.72
C THR A 143 -2.30 -19.87 -10.18
N LYS A 144 -1.91 -19.57 -11.42
CA LYS A 144 -2.04 -18.23 -12.01
C LYS A 144 -2.24 -18.33 -13.52
N GLU A 145 -3.04 -17.41 -14.05
CA GLU A 145 -3.23 -17.23 -15.48
C GLU A 145 -2.70 -15.84 -15.86
N ALA A 146 -2.01 -15.75 -16.99
CA ALA A 146 -1.47 -14.47 -17.47
C ALA A 146 -2.61 -13.49 -17.81
N PHE A 147 -2.50 -12.26 -17.33
CA PHE A 147 -3.46 -11.19 -17.59
C PHE A 147 -2.77 -9.83 -17.60
N GLY A 148 -2.73 -9.16 -18.74
CA GLY A 148 -2.00 -7.90 -18.89
C GLY A 148 -0.52 -8.06 -18.53
N ASN A 149 0.00 -7.19 -17.69
CA ASN A 149 1.37 -7.20 -17.20
C ASN A 149 1.62 -8.18 -16.04
N GLY A 150 0.58 -8.82 -15.55
CA GLY A 150 0.64 -9.69 -14.37
C GLY A 150 -0.13 -10.99 -14.54
N TYR A 151 -0.75 -11.41 -13.45
CA TYR A 151 -1.46 -12.68 -13.36
C TYR A 151 -2.75 -12.52 -12.57
N VAL A 152 -3.76 -13.31 -12.94
CA VAL A 152 -4.98 -13.48 -12.14
C VAL A 152 -4.98 -14.85 -11.46
N ILE A 153 -5.57 -14.89 -10.27
CA ILE A 153 -5.76 -16.09 -9.46
C ILE A 153 -7.25 -16.20 -9.16
N LYS A 154 -7.86 -17.32 -9.56
CA LYS A 154 -9.29 -17.55 -9.34
C LYS A 154 -9.63 -17.69 -7.86
N LYS A 155 -10.69 -17.01 -7.42
CA LYS A 155 -11.23 -17.03 -6.06
C LYS A 155 -12.76 -17.19 -6.13
N GLY A 156 -13.24 -18.43 -6.12
CA GLY A 156 -14.66 -18.71 -6.33
C GLY A 156 -15.16 -18.21 -7.69
N SER A 157 -16.11 -17.26 -7.71
CA SER A 157 -16.64 -16.61 -8.91
C SER A 157 -15.87 -15.34 -9.32
N ALA A 158 -14.86 -14.93 -8.56
CA ALA A 158 -14.04 -13.74 -8.79
C ALA A 158 -12.57 -14.09 -9.03
N TYR A 159 -11.74 -13.07 -9.26
CA TYR A 159 -10.30 -13.18 -9.44
C TYR A 159 -9.59 -12.16 -8.56
N THR A 160 -8.39 -12.48 -8.10
CA THR A 160 -7.42 -11.50 -7.60
C THR A 160 -6.34 -11.30 -8.64
N TYR A 161 -5.72 -10.12 -8.65
CA TYR A 161 -4.64 -9.78 -9.56
C TYR A 161 -3.32 -9.64 -8.81
N GLN A 162 -2.21 -10.01 -9.45
CA GLN A 162 -0.86 -9.79 -8.93
C GLN A 162 0.08 -9.42 -10.08
N GLU A 163 0.81 -8.34 -9.90
CA GLU A 163 1.82 -7.87 -10.83
C GLU A 163 3.16 -7.61 -10.12
N ALA A 164 4.24 -7.99 -10.77
CA ALA A 164 5.58 -7.62 -10.34
C ALA A 164 5.92 -6.23 -10.89
N ILE A 165 6.15 -5.28 -10.02
CA ILE A 165 6.52 -3.92 -10.44
C ILE A 165 8.05 -3.79 -10.35
N SER A 166 8.68 -3.49 -11.50
CA SER A 166 10.12 -3.27 -11.55
C SER A 166 10.51 -1.94 -10.88
N LYS A 167 11.80 -1.80 -10.54
CA LYS A 167 12.35 -0.53 -10.04
C LYS A 167 11.99 0.64 -10.96
N ALA A 168 12.27 0.51 -12.26
CA ALA A 168 11.99 1.56 -13.23
C ALA A 168 10.49 1.87 -13.37
N GLY A 169 9.63 0.85 -13.28
CA GLY A 169 8.17 1.03 -13.29
C GLY A 169 7.69 1.79 -12.06
N LEU A 170 8.22 1.48 -10.88
CA LEU A 170 7.86 2.18 -9.64
C LEU A 170 8.35 3.64 -9.65
N GLU A 171 9.59 3.89 -10.10
CA GLU A 171 10.12 5.25 -10.28
C GLU A 171 9.29 6.06 -11.29
N TRP A 172 8.85 5.41 -12.38
CA TRP A 172 7.98 6.05 -13.38
C TRP A 172 6.64 6.47 -12.78
N LEU A 173 5.98 5.59 -12.01
CA LEU A 173 4.72 5.91 -11.31
C LEU A 173 4.89 7.12 -10.38
N CYS A 174 5.95 7.13 -9.57
CA CYS A 174 6.23 8.25 -8.65
C CYS A 174 6.48 9.56 -9.40
N LYS A 175 7.14 9.50 -10.55
CA LYS A 175 7.37 10.68 -11.41
C LYS A 175 6.07 11.25 -11.98
N GLN A 176 5.06 10.41 -12.33
CA GLN A 176 3.76 10.90 -12.78
C GLN A 176 3.05 11.75 -11.70
N ALA A 177 3.29 11.45 -10.42
CA ALA A 177 2.74 12.17 -9.28
C ALA A 177 3.67 13.29 -8.76
N HIS A 178 4.72 13.66 -9.50
CA HIS A 178 5.72 14.67 -9.12
C HIS A 178 6.43 14.41 -7.79
N LEU A 179 6.51 13.14 -7.35
CA LEU A 179 7.26 12.73 -6.18
C LEU A 179 8.73 12.52 -6.51
N LYS A 180 9.62 13.03 -5.66
CA LYS A 180 11.08 12.88 -5.78
C LYS A 180 11.54 11.62 -5.07
N VAL A 181 12.21 10.74 -5.78
CA VAL A 181 12.86 9.55 -5.17
C VAL A 181 14.06 10.01 -4.32
N VAL A 182 14.07 9.63 -3.05
CA VAL A 182 15.16 9.94 -2.10
C VAL A 182 15.93 8.70 -1.66
N ALA A 183 15.31 7.53 -1.67
CA ALA A 183 16.00 6.26 -1.42
C ALA A 183 15.34 5.10 -2.16
N HIS A 184 16.12 4.04 -2.40
CA HIS A 184 15.64 2.81 -2.99
C HIS A 184 16.32 1.61 -2.34
N ILE A 185 15.53 0.69 -1.80
CA ILE A 185 15.97 -0.54 -1.18
C ILE A 185 15.37 -1.70 -1.95
N CYS A 186 16.22 -2.60 -2.41
CA CYS A 186 15.84 -3.71 -3.25
C CYS A 186 16.44 -5.01 -2.72
N ASN A 187 15.63 -6.06 -2.67
CA ASN A 187 16.08 -7.43 -2.46
C ASN A 187 15.37 -8.38 -3.45
N SER A 188 15.56 -9.69 -3.31
CA SER A 188 14.98 -10.67 -4.23
C SER A 188 13.45 -10.69 -4.26
N SER A 189 12.78 -10.33 -3.18
CA SER A 189 11.32 -10.43 -3.04
C SER A 189 10.58 -9.10 -3.12
N LYS A 190 11.24 -7.96 -2.88
CA LYS A 190 10.57 -6.66 -2.80
C LYS A 190 11.44 -5.49 -3.22
N HIS A 191 10.79 -4.48 -3.78
CA HIS A 191 11.33 -3.14 -3.97
C HIS A 191 10.64 -2.18 -3.01
N ILE A 192 11.42 -1.41 -2.27
CA ILE A 192 10.94 -0.31 -1.44
C ILE A 192 11.54 0.97 -1.99
N ILE A 193 10.70 1.93 -2.32
CA ILE A 193 11.10 3.27 -2.72
C ILE A 193 10.65 4.25 -1.64
N VAL A 194 11.55 5.15 -1.26
CA VAL A 194 11.20 6.29 -0.40
C VAL A 194 11.14 7.51 -1.28
N VAL A 195 10.01 8.19 -1.26
CA VAL A 195 9.76 9.39 -2.05
C VAL A 195 9.40 10.56 -1.15
N GLN A 196 9.71 11.76 -1.62
CA GLN A 196 9.43 13.04 -0.94
C GLN A 196 8.58 13.93 -1.84
N LYS A 197 7.63 14.63 -1.23
CA LYS A 197 6.85 15.68 -1.88
C LYS A 197 7.59 17.01 -1.90
#